data_95fd491d0dce892f5d68e221d24e54b2
#
_entry.id   95fd491d0dce892f5d68e221d24e54b2
#
_cell.length_a   1.000
_cell.length_b   1.000
_cell.length_c   1.000
_cell.angle_alpha   90.00
_cell.angle_beta   90.00
_cell.angle_gamma   90.00
#
_symmetry.space_group_name_H-M   'P 1'
#
loop_
_entity.id
_entity.type
_entity.pdbx_description
1 polymer ?
#
loop_
_entity_poly.entity_id
_entity_poly.type
_entity_poly.pdbx_seq_one_letter_code
_entity_poly.pdbx_strand_id
1 'polypeptide(L)'
;MLTDEQKRFFAEMGFVVVPSVIPPYRLEAMRRRIEELCERWESEEARRVGAQQEAEAGNPIAVRTAATVRKFSGLTRYEPLFREQAMDKTLVDIVAELIGTPLLLYDDQAMLKPPFVGSAKLPHQDNAYFRVEPADACLTCWMALDDAAEENGCLHYIAGSHRWGLLPHRAVAGTPHLVPDLPDDLEWTPAPANAGDVVIHHSLTVHFSPDNRSPFWRRSFICHYVRADAKMPHKDPTQLLRVRD
;
A
#
# COMPACT_ATOMS: atom_id res chain seq x y z
N MET A 1 -12.72 4.81 14.68
CA MET A 1 -13.01 3.45 15.19
C MET A 1 -13.86 2.71 14.18
N LEU A 2 -13.58 1.44 13.96
CA LEU A 2 -14.37 0.58 13.08
C LEU A 2 -15.71 0.22 13.72
N THR A 3 -16.75 0.08 12.89
CA THR A 3 -18.01 -0.53 13.32
C THR A 3 -17.83 -2.04 13.52
N ASP A 4 -18.73 -2.67 14.28
CA ASP A 4 -18.70 -4.14 14.43
C ASP A 4 -18.90 -4.87 13.10
N GLU A 5 -19.65 -4.28 12.18
CA GLU A 5 -19.84 -4.80 10.82
C GLU A 5 -18.52 -4.76 10.02
N GLN A 6 -17.79 -3.65 10.07
CA GLN A 6 -16.48 -3.52 9.41
C GLN A 6 -15.44 -4.50 9.98
N LYS A 7 -15.44 -4.72 11.29
CA LYS A 7 -14.56 -5.72 11.94
C LYS A 7 -14.88 -7.14 11.50
N ARG A 8 -16.18 -7.50 11.45
CA ARG A 8 -16.61 -8.80 10.95
C ARG A 8 -16.26 -8.96 9.47
N PHE A 9 -16.51 -7.95 8.66
CA PHE A 9 -16.16 -7.96 7.24
C PHE A 9 -14.64 -8.16 7.04
N PHE A 10 -13.81 -7.43 7.77
CA PHE A 10 -12.35 -7.62 7.72
C PHE A 10 -11.93 -9.04 8.11
N ALA A 11 -12.48 -9.58 9.19
CA ALA A 11 -12.17 -10.92 9.66
C ALA A 11 -12.62 -12.02 8.67
N GLU A 12 -13.69 -11.77 7.91
CA GLU A 12 -14.21 -12.72 6.92
C GLU A 12 -13.50 -12.57 5.57
N MET A 13 -13.35 -11.35 5.09
CA MET A 13 -12.86 -11.07 3.74
C MET A 13 -11.35 -10.85 3.66
N GLY A 14 -10.69 -10.49 4.77
CA GLY A 14 -9.26 -10.16 4.83
C GLY A 14 -8.94 -8.73 4.40
N PHE A 15 -9.95 -7.92 4.08
CA PHE A 15 -9.81 -6.49 3.77
C PHE A 15 -11.07 -5.73 4.16
N VAL A 16 -10.95 -4.40 4.27
CA VAL A 16 -12.09 -3.49 4.51
C VAL A 16 -11.79 -2.11 3.95
N VAL A 17 -12.81 -1.44 3.43
CA VAL A 17 -12.74 -0.02 3.03
C VAL A 17 -13.32 0.83 4.16
N VAL A 18 -12.50 1.76 4.67
CA VAL A 18 -12.91 2.71 5.74
C VAL A 18 -13.01 4.09 5.11
N PRO A 19 -14.21 4.66 5.02
CA PRO A 19 -14.41 5.92 4.33
C PRO A 19 -13.90 7.13 5.12
N SER A 20 -13.44 8.16 4.40
CA SER A 20 -13.16 9.51 4.89
C SER A 20 -12.23 9.59 6.10
N VAL A 21 -11.16 8.76 6.12
CA VAL A 21 -10.17 8.76 7.20
C VAL A 21 -9.21 9.94 7.08
N ILE A 22 -8.86 10.35 5.85
CA ILE A 22 -7.92 11.43 5.59
C ILE A 22 -8.70 12.73 5.32
N PRO A 23 -8.49 13.79 6.12
CA PRO A 23 -9.20 15.05 5.90
C PRO A 23 -8.74 15.75 4.61
N PRO A 24 -9.64 16.50 3.91
CA PRO A 24 -9.35 17.09 2.61
C PRO A 24 -8.10 17.97 2.56
N TYR A 25 -7.83 18.76 3.60
CA TYR A 25 -6.65 19.63 3.63
C TYR A 25 -5.33 18.84 3.62
N ARG A 26 -5.29 17.69 4.31
CA ARG A 26 -4.11 16.83 4.38
C ARG A 26 -3.94 16.06 3.07
N LEU A 27 -5.03 15.60 2.51
CA LEU A 27 -5.07 14.96 1.20
C LEU A 27 -4.47 15.88 0.11
N GLU A 28 -4.90 17.12 0.06
CA GLU A 28 -4.40 18.12 -0.88
C GLU A 28 -2.88 18.40 -0.68
N ALA A 29 -2.46 18.55 0.58
CA ALA A 29 -1.05 18.75 0.89
C ALA A 29 -0.17 17.56 0.44
N MET A 30 -0.63 16.32 0.64
CA MET A 30 0.09 15.12 0.23
C MET A 30 0.17 15.00 -1.30
N ARG A 31 -0.91 15.29 -2.01
CA ARG A 31 -0.94 15.33 -3.49
C ARG A 31 0.08 16.32 -4.03
N ARG A 32 0.04 17.56 -3.54
CA ARG A 32 0.97 18.63 -3.95
C ARG A 32 2.41 18.22 -3.70
N ARG A 33 2.69 17.63 -2.54
CA ARG A 33 4.05 17.19 -2.23
C ARG A 33 4.55 16.07 -3.15
N ILE A 34 3.69 15.13 -3.49
CA ILE A 34 4.00 14.08 -4.48
C ILE A 34 4.27 14.70 -5.85
N GLU A 35 3.48 15.67 -6.30
CA GLU A 35 3.68 16.38 -7.58
C GLU A 35 5.02 17.09 -7.62
N GLU A 36 5.39 17.82 -6.56
CA GLU A 36 6.69 18.47 -6.43
C GLU A 36 7.87 17.47 -6.50
N LEU A 37 7.72 16.30 -5.88
CA LEU A 37 8.73 15.23 -5.94
C LEU A 37 8.80 14.62 -7.35
N CYS A 38 7.67 14.45 -8.03
CA CYS A 38 7.62 13.98 -9.41
C CYS A 38 8.31 14.97 -10.36
N GLU A 39 8.02 16.27 -10.25
CA GLU A 39 8.66 17.31 -11.07
C GLU A 39 10.18 17.32 -10.93
N ARG A 40 10.66 16.97 -9.74
CA ARG A 40 12.09 16.93 -9.39
C ARG A 40 12.63 15.50 -9.20
N TRP A 41 12.09 14.54 -9.93
CA TRP A 41 12.38 13.12 -9.72
C TRP A 41 13.87 12.74 -9.82
N GLU A 42 14.70 13.53 -10.53
CA GLU A 42 16.15 13.34 -10.63
C GLU A 42 16.93 14.01 -9.48
N SER A 43 16.28 14.79 -8.62
CA SER A 43 16.93 15.48 -7.52
C SER A 43 17.44 14.51 -6.46
N GLU A 44 18.38 14.98 -5.63
CA GLU A 44 18.83 14.23 -4.45
C GLU A 44 17.68 13.97 -3.47
N GLU A 45 16.76 14.93 -3.35
CA GLU A 45 15.56 14.82 -2.53
C GLU A 45 14.68 13.65 -2.96
N ALA A 46 14.34 13.54 -4.24
CA ALA A 46 13.55 12.44 -4.78
C ALA A 46 14.28 11.09 -4.69
N ARG A 47 15.61 11.08 -4.86
CA ARG A 47 16.42 9.85 -4.68
C ARG A 47 16.42 9.37 -3.23
N ARG A 48 16.45 10.28 -2.25
CA ARG A 48 16.37 9.93 -0.82
C ARG A 48 15.07 9.19 -0.46
N VAL A 49 13.98 9.55 -1.10
CA VAL A 49 12.67 8.87 -0.95
C VAL A 49 12.46 7.78 -2.01
N GLY A 50 13.53 7.20 -2.52
CA GLY A 50 13.50 6.01 -3.38
C GLY A 50 12.62 6.17 -4.62
N ALA A 51 12.72 7.31 -5.31
CA ALA A 51 11.98 7.56 -6.56
C ALA A 51 12.26 6.46 -7.58
N GLN A 52 11.19 5.86 -8.11
CA GLN A 52 11.24 4.80 -9.12
C GLN A 52 10.33 5.15 -10.29
N GLN A 53 10.79 4.87 -11.49
CA GLN A 53 10.05 5.08 -12.73
C GLN A 53 9.30 3.83 -13.18
N GLU A 54 8.25 3.99 -13.99
CA GLU A 54 7.54 2.88 -14.63
C GLU A 54 8.48 1.99 -15.48
N ALA A 55 9.46 2.57 -16.15
CA ALA A 55 10.48 1.83 -16.91
C ALA A 55 11.27 0.84 -16.04
N GLU A 56 11.50 1.16 -14.76
CA GLU A 56 12.23 0.31 -13.81
C GLU A 56 11.37 -0.82 -13.24
N ALA A 57 10.06 -0.71 -13.39
CA ALA A 57 9.11 -1.76 -13.04
C ALA A 57 8.85 -2.75 -14.19
N GLY A 58 9.56 -2.60 -15.31
CA GLY A 58 9.42 -3.47 -16.48
C GLY A 58 8.39 -2.99 -17.50
N ASN A 59 7.90 -1.74 -17.39
CA ASN A 59 7.03 -1.17 -18.42
C ASN A 59 7.85 -0.72 -19.65
N PRO A 60 7.73 -1.40 -20.81
CA PRO A 60 8.61 -1.17 -21.96
C PRO A 60 8.34 0.14 -22.71
N ILE A 61 7.18 0.78 -22.46
CA ILE A 61 6.76 2.02 -23.13
C ILE A 61 7.11 3.27 -22.34
N ALA A 62 7.48 3.13 -21.08
CA ALA A 62 7.68 4.27 -20.21
C ALA A 62 9.01 4.98 -20.51
N VAL A 63 8.91 6.20 -21.03
CA VAL A 63 10.02 7.16 -21.04
C VAL A 63 10.14 7.76 -19.64
N ARG A 64 11.36 7.92 -19.14
CA ARG A 64 11.59 8.50 -17.81
C ARG A 64 11.29 10.00 -17.80
N THR A 65 10.22 10.38 -17.12
CA THR A 65 9.77 11.78 -16.98
C THR A 65 9.09 11.98 -15.62
N ALA A 66 8.77 13.21 -15.26
CA ALA A 66 7.92 13.51 -14.12
C ALA A 66 6.56 12.79 -14.17
N ALA A 67 6.01 12.62 -15.38
CA ALA A 67 4.72 11.98 -15.60
C ALA A 67 4.75 10.44 -15.58
N THR A 68 5.91 9.82 -15.39
CA THR A 68 6.06 8.37 -15.36
C THR A 68 6.70 7.85 -14.08
N VAL A 69 6.74 8.67 -13.03
CA VAL A 69 7.11 8.24 -11.70
C VAL A 69 6.05 7.28 -11.17
N ARG A 70 6.50 6.09 -10.78
CA ARG A 70 5.66 5.01 -10.28
C ARG A 70 5.58 4.96 -8.76
N LYS A 71 6.69 5.27 -8.08
CA LYS A 71 6.81 4.99 -6.65
C LYS A 71 7.81 5.91 -5.96
N PHE A 72 7.48 6.22 -4.70
CA PHE A 72 8.40 6.70 -3.69
C PHE A 72 8.40 5.74 -2.50
N SER A 73 9.51 5.60 -1.77
CA SER A 73 9.64 4.68 -0.62
C SER A 73 10.34 5.38 0.55
N GLY A 74 9.88 5.12 1.79
CA GLY A 74 10.50 5.70 2.98
C GLY A 74 10.21 7.19 3.15
N LEU A 75 9.06 7.65 2.66
CA LEU A 75 8.63 9.06 2.78
C LEU A 75 8.57 9.51 4.23
N THR A 76 8.10 8.68 5.15
CA THR A 76 7.97 9.02 6.58
C THR A 76 9.31 9.35 7.24
N ARG A 77 10.41 8.93 6.66
CA ARG A 77 11.75 9.20 7.17
C ARG A 77 12.20 10.63 6.89
N TYR A 78 11.78 11.20 5.76
CA TYR A 78 12.32 12.48 5.26
C TYR A 78 11.25 13.56 5.10
N GLU A 79 9.98 13.19 5.07
CA GLU A 79 8.83 14.04 4.79
C GLU A 79 7.92 14.12 6.02
N PRO A 80 7.96 15.20 6.82
CA PRO A 80 7.14 15.34 8.03
C PRO A 80 5.65 15.12 7.79
N LEU A 81 5.11 15.61 6.68
CA LEU A 81 3.70 15.47 6.32
C LEU A 81 3.26 13.99 6.24
N PHE A 82 4.08 13.13 5.61
CA PHE A 82 3.79 11.70 5.49
C PHE A 82 4.01 10.96 6.82
N ARG A 83 4.99 11.41 7.61
CA ARG A 83 5.20 10.89 8.95
C ARG A 83 4.01 11.19 9.87
N GLU A 84 3.50 12.42 9.85
CA GLU A 84 2.31 12.82 10.59
C GLU A 84 1.08 12.01 10.16
N GLN A 85 0.92 11.74 8.86
CA GLN A 85 -0.17 10.91 8.37
C GLN A 85 -0.03 9.46 8.84
N ALA A 86 1.17 8.87 8.81
CA ALA A 86 1.41 7.51 9.31
C ALA A 86 1.21 7.38 10.82
N MET A 87 1.31 8.48 11.56
CA MET A 87 1.08 8.55 13.01
C MET A 87 -0.29 9.13 13.36
N ASP A 88 -1.16 9.40 12.37
CA ASP A 88 -2.48 9.97 12.63
C ASP A 88 -3.27 9.09 13.60
N LYS A 89 -3.79 9.74 14.65
CA LYS A 89 -4.46 9.02 15.74
C LYS A 89 -5.63 8.18 15.26
N THR A 90 -6.43 8.69 14.33
CA THR A 90 -7.59 7.96 13.79
C THR A 90 -7.14 6.70 13.06
N LEU A 91 -6.13 6.81 12.20
CA LEU A 91 -5.59 5.68 11.46
C LEU A 91 -4.97 4.63 12.39
N VAL A 92 -4.12 5.08 13.32
CA VAL A 92 -3.42 4.18 14.26
C VAL A 92 -4.38 3.50 15.25
N ASP A 93 -5.44 4.19 15.67
CA ASP A 93 -6.51 3.59 16.50
C ASP A 93 -7.23 2.46 15.75
N ILE A 94 -7.54 2.66 14.45
CA ILE A 94 -8.14 1.62 13.60
C ILE A 94 -7.22 0.40 13.49
N VAL A 95 -5.93 0.63 13.24
CA VAL A 95 -4.92 -0.44 13.16
C VAL A 95 -4.85 -1.21 14.48
N ALA A 96 -4.81 -0.49 15.60
CA ALA A 96 -4.75 -1.09 16.93
C ALA A 96 -5.98 -1.96 17.26
N GLU A 97 -7.16 -1.59 16.76
CA GLU A 97 -8.37 -2.41 16.90
C GLU A 97 -8.28 -3.75 16.16
N LEU A 98 -7.51 -3.81 15.07
CA LEU A 98 -7.39 -5.00 14.23
C LEU A 98 -6.26 -5.93 14.65
N ILE A 99 -5.09 -5.40 15.02
CA ILE A 99 -3.91 -6.23 15.31
C ILE A 99 -3.33 -6.05 16.71
N GLY A 100 -3.93 -5.17 17.55
CA GLY A 100 -3.44 -4.89 18.91
C GLY A 100 -2.28 -3.91 18.96
N THR A 101 -1.68 -3.75 20.14
CA THR A 101 -0.55 -2.86 20.44
C THR A 101 0.57 -3.63 21.14
N PRO A 102 1.81 -3.11 21.26
CA PRO A 102 2.32 -1.86 20.68
C PRO A 102 2.55 -1.95 19.18
N LEU A 103 2.44 -0.80 18.46
CA LEU A 103 2.53 -0.74 17.00
C LEU A 103 3.78 -0.03 16.51
N LEU A 104 4.39 -0.61 15.48
CA LEU A 104 5.49 -0.04 14.71
C LEU A 104 5.06 0.16 13.26
N LEU A 105 5.61 1.19 12.61
CA LEU A 105 5.55 1.34 11.16
C LEU A 105 6.66 0.47 10.56
N TYR A 106 6.27 -0.60 9.85
CA TYR A 106 7.21 -1.54 9.23
C TYR A 106 7.84 -0.95 7.97
N ASP A 107 7.02 -0.35 7.10
CA ASP A 107 7.47 0.30 5.87
C ASP A 107 6.41 1.29 5.36
N ASP A 108 6.83 2.20 4.47
CA ASP A 108 5.91 3.12 3.79
C ASP A 108 6.31 3.36 2.34
N GLN A 109 5.32 3.63 1.51
CA GLN A 109 5.52 3.97 0.11
C GLN A 109 4.34 4.77 -0.46
N ALA A 110 4.60 5.66 -1.42
CA ALA A 110 3.59 6.17 -2.32
C ALA A 110 3.63 5.36 -3.62
N MET A 111 2.48 4.83 -4.03
CA MET A 111 2.33 4.13 -5.30
C MET A 111 1.47 4.95 -6.24
N LEU A 112 2.03 5.24 -7.40
CA LEU A 112 1.44 6.10 -8.39
C LEU A 112 1.12 5.29 -9.64
N LYS A 113 -0.05 5.52 -10.21
CA LYS A 113 -0.42 5.03 -11.54
C LYS A 113 -0.71 6.22 -12.43
N PRO A 114 0.28 6.67 -13.22
CA PRO A 114 0.07 7.74 -14.20
C PRO A 114 -1.04 7.39 -15.20
N PRO A 115 -1.76 8.41 -15.74
CA PRO A 115 -2.75 8.21 -16.78
C PRO A 115 -2.21 7.39 -17.95
N PHE A 116 -2.91 6.32 -18.34
CA PHE A 116 -2.61 5.43 -19.47
C PHE A 116 -1.25 4.69 -19.43
N VAL A 117 -0.37 5.02 -18.48
CA VAL A 117 0.99 4.46 -18.38
C VAL A 117 1.18 3.60 -17.13
N GLY A 118 0.44 3.90 -16.07
CA GLY A 118 0.58 3.22 -14.78
C GLY A 118 0.35 1.72 -14.89
N SER A 119 1.43 0.94 -14.70
CA SER A 119 1.40 -0.50 -14.88
C SER A 119 0.81 -1.26 -13.69
N ALA A 120 0.36 -2.47 -13.94
CA ALA A 120 -0.19 -3.36 -12.92
C ALA A 120 0.81 -3.65 -11.79
N LYS A 121 0.30 -3.88 -10.60
CA LYS A 121 1.00 -4.62 -9.55
C LYS A 121 0.43 -6.04 -9.56
N LEU A 122 1.29 -7.01 -9.85
CA LEU A 122 0.90 -8.40 -10.01
C LEU A 122 0.31 -9.00 -8.71
N PRO A 123 -0.49 -10.07 -8.79
CA PRO A 123 -1.02 -10.76 -7.63
C PRO A 123 0.07 -11.15 -6.64
N HIS A 124 -0.14 -10.88 -5.35
CA HIS A 124 0.81 -11.20 -4.30
C HIS A 124 0.14 -11.19 -2.91
N GLN A 125 0.86 -11.67 -1.93
CA GLN A 125 0.63 -11.45 -0.51
C GLN A 125 1.77 -10.57 0.01
N ASP A 126 1.47 -9.53 0.77
CA ASP A 126 2.50 -8.63 1.31
C ASP A 126 3.51 -9.40 2.18
N ASN A 127 3.03 -10.36 2.96
CA ASN A 127 3.87 -11.17 3.82
C ASN A 127 4.84 -12.11 3.07
N ALA A 128 4.68 -12.27 1.76
CA ALA A 128 5.71 -12.93 0.95
C ALA A 128 7.03 -12.15 0.92
N TYR A 129 6.93 -10.82 1.05
CA TYR A 129 8.09 -9.91 1.13
C TYR A 129 8.55 -9.68 2.57
N PHE A 130 7.60 -9.61 3.53
CA PHE A 130 7.90 -9.17 4.91
C PHE A 130 8.35 -10.32 5.81
N ARG A 131 7.76 -11.49 5.65
CA ARG A 131 8.02 -12.68 6.49
C ARG A 131 7.80 -12.44 7.98
N VAL A 132 6.80 -11.61 8.31
CA VAL A 132 6.40 -11.32 9.69
C VAL A 132 5.71 -12.55 10.30
N GLU A 133 6.04 -12.89 11.53
CA GLU A 133 5.48 -14.00 12.30
C GLU A 133 5.04 -13.54 13.72
N PRO A 134 3.77 -13.76 14.12
CA PRO A 134 2.70 -14.32 13.30
C PRO A 134 2.23 -13.31 12.24
N ALA A 135 1.69 -13.81 11.13
CA ALA A 135 1.22 -12.95 10.02
C ALA A 135 0.07 -12.03 10.41
N ASP A 136 -0.76 -12.43 11.37
CA ASP A 136 -1.85 -11.63 11.94
C ASP A 136 -1.37 -10.39 12.70
N ALA A 137 -0.06 -10.31 12.99
CA ALA A 137 0.54 -9.12 13.59
C ALA A 137 0.89 -8.03 12.57
N CYS A 138 0.58 -8.21 11.28
CA CYS A 138 0.92 -7.26 10.23
C CYS A 138 -0.27 -7.00 9.30
N LEU A 139 -0.50 -5.73 9.00
CA LEU A 139 -1.49 -5.30 8.00
C LEU A 139 -0.99 -4.11 7.19
N THR A 140 -1.67 -3.86 6.10
CA THR A 140 -1.41 -2.74 5.19
C THR A 140 -2.59 -1.78 5.19
N CYS A 141 -2.31 -0.49 5.35
CA CYS A 141 -3.22 0.62 5.12
C CYS A 141 -2.89 1.29 3.79
N TRP A 142 -3.73 1.07 2.80
CA TRP A 142 -3.65 1.70 1.50
C TRP A 142 -4.57 2.93 1.47
N MET A 143 -4.01 4.11 1.54
CA MET A 143 -4.69 5.40 1.60
C MET A 143 -4.91 5.95 0.19
N ALA A 144 -6.15 6.10 -0.23
CA ALA A 144 -6.51 6.68 -1.53
C ALA A 144 -6.23 8.18 -1.52
N LEU A 145 -5.24 8.63 -2.30
CA LEU A 145 -5.01 10.06 -2.49
C LEU A 145 -5.84 10.62 -3.64
N ASP A 146 -6.23 9.80 -4.60
CA ASP A 146 -7.19 10.08 -5.67
C ASP A 146 -8.30 9.04 -5.62
N ASP A 147 -9.42 9.31 -6.28
CA ASP A 147 -10.45 8.29 -6.49
C ASP A 147 -9.85 7.09 -7.22
N ALA A 148 -10.11 5.92 -6.71
CA ALA A 148 -9.64 4.67 -7.25
C ALA A 148 -10.83 3.82 -7.71
N ALA A 149 -10.99 3.69 -9.01
CA ALA A 149 -11.97 2.86 -9.67
C ALA A 149 -11.30 1.72 -10.45
N GLU A 150 -12.05 0.81 -11.00
CA GLU A 150 -11.48 -0.31 -11.77
C GLU A 150 -10.69 0.18 -12.99
N GLU A 151 -11.16 1.23 -13.67
CA GLU A 151 -10.55 1.80 -14.85
C GLU A 151 -9.17 2.44 -14.62
N ASN A 152 -8.90 2.94 -13.40
CA ASN A 152 -7.61 3.55 -13.04
C ASN A 152 -6.77 2.69 -12.08
N GLY A 153 -7.21 1.46 -11.80
CA GLY A 153 -6.42 0.49 -11.08
C GLY A 153 -6.64 0.48 -9.56
N CYS A 154 -7.89 0.42 -9.10
CA CYS A 154 -8.20 0.11 -7.70
C CYS A 154 -7.63 -1.25 -7.29
N LEU A 155 -7.59 -1.53 -6.00
CA LEU A 155 -7.19 -2.84 -5.49
C LEU A 155 -8.26 -3.89 -5.78
N HIS A 156 -7.81 -5.11 -6.07
CA HIS A 156 -8.64 -6.30 -6.21
C HIS A 156 -8.14 -7.38 -5.27
N TYR A 157 -9.05 -8.10 -4.64
CA TYR A 157 -8.75 -9.11 -3.63
C TYR A 157 -9.38 -10.46 -3.97
N ILE A 158 -8.70 -11.54 -3.59
CA ILE A 158 -9.36 -12.82 -3.42
C ILE A 158 -9.89 -12.85 -1.99
N ALA A 159 -11.20 -12.67 -1.84
CA ALA A 159 -11.86 -12.58 -0.55
C ALA A 159 -11.62 -13.83 0.30
N GLY A 160 -11.24 -13.64 1.58
CA GLY A 160 -10.96 -14.72 2.51
C GLY A 160 -9.63 -15.45 2.32
N SER A 161 -8.82 -15.08 1.31
CA SER A 161 -7.55 -15.76 1.00
C SER A 161 -6.48 -15.62 2.10
N HIS A 162 -6.61 -14.67 3.02
CA HIS A 162 -5.73 -14.57 4.19
C HIS A 162 -5.76 -15.84 5.06
N ARG A 163 -6.86 -16.62 5.03
CA ARG A 163 -7.01 -17.88 5.74
C ARG A 163 -6.27 -19.06 5.11
N TRP A 164 -5.74 -18.88 3.89
CA TRP A 164 -4.95 -19.92 3.22
C TRP A 164 -3.51 -20.02 3.73
N GLY A 165 -3.12 -19.08 4.60
CA GLY A 165 -1.72 -18.96 5.03
C GLY A 165 -0.85 -18.30 3.96
N LEU A 166 0.46 -18.34 4.19
CA LEU A 166 1.43 -17.83 3.22
C LEU A 166 1.64 -18.84 2.11
N LEU A 167 1.18 -18.50 0.91
CA LEU A 167 1.35 -19.33 -0.27
C LEU A 167 2.81 -19.37 -0.75
N PRO A 168 3.26 -20.43 -1.44
CA PRO A 168 4.50 -20.40 -2.19
C PRO A 168 4.46 -19.31 -3.26
N HIS A 169 5.53 -18.51 -3.34
CA HIS A 169 5.69 -17.47 -4.33
C HIS A 169 6.91 -17.72 -5.20
N ARG A 170 6.79 -17.45 -6.49
CA ARG A 170 7.89 -17.49 -7.44
C ARG A 170 8.28 -16.09 -7.90
N ALA A 171 9.57 -15.87 -8.14
CA ALA A 171 10.06 -14.62 -8.71
C ALA A 171 9.67 -14.51 -10.20
N VAL A 172 9.28 -13.31 -10.62
CA VAL A 172 9.04 -13.00 -12.04
C VAL A 172 10.31 -12.43 -12.63
N ALA A 173 10.86 -13.11 -13.63
CA ALA A 173 12.13 -12.74 -14.24
C ALA A 173 12.12 -11.28 -14.76
N GLY A 174 13.19 -10.54 -14.46
CA GLY A 174 13.33 -9.14 -14.87
C GLY A 174 12.49 -8.13 -14.11
N THR A 175 11.79 -8.56 -13.06
CA THR A 175 10.96 -7.68 -12.22
C THR A 175 11.21 -7.94 -10.72
N PRO A 176 10.87 -6.99 -9.83
CA PRO A 176 10.91 -7.21 -8.38
C PRO A 176 9.69 -7.96 -7.84
N HIS A 177 8.87 -8.57 -8.69
CA HIS A 177 7.61 -9.18 -8.29
C HIS A 177 7.78 -10.63 -7.83
N LEU A 178 7.06 -10.96 -6.75
CA LEU A 178 6.80 -12.31 -6.28
C LEU A 178 5.32 -12.59 -6.55
N VAL A 179 5.01 -13.70 -7.22
CA VAL A 179 3.63 -14.09 -7.53
C VAL A 179 3.32 -15.47 -6.96
N PRO A 180 2.17 -15.68 -6.31
CA PRO A 180 1.75 -16.99 -5.86
C PRO A 180 1.25 -17.83 -7.04
N ASP A 181 1.34 -19.15 -6.92
CA ASP A 181 0.67 -20.06 -7.84
C ASP A 181 -0.81 -20.12 -7.43
N LEU A 182 -1.68 -19.65 -8.31
CA LEU A 182 -3.13 -19.55 -8.08
C LEU A 182 -3.88 -20.37 -9.14
N PRO A 183 -5.03 -20.97 -8.79
CA PRO A 183 -5.99 -21.49 -9.77
C PRO A 183 -6.49 -20.39 -10.72
N ASP A 184 -6.84 -20.77 -11.95
CA ASP A 184 -7.25 -19.81 -12.99
C ASP A 184 -8.70 -19.28 -12.82
N ASP A 185 -9.52 -19.96 -12.02
CA ASP A 185 -10.96 -19.72 -11.87
C ASP A 185 -11.34 -18.95 -10.61
N LEU A 186 -10.38 -18.25 -9.99
CA LEU A 186 -10.64 -17.49 -8.78
C LEU A 186 -11.35 -16.17 -9.07
N GLU A 187 -12.36 -15.87 -8.26
CA GLU A 187 -13.09 -14.61 -8.33
C GLU A 187 -12.32 -13.49 -7.64
N TRP A 188 -12.17 -12.37 -8.35
CA TRP A 188 -11.55 -11.15 -7.82
C TRP A 188 -12.61 -10.13 -7.43
N THR A 189 -12.55 -9.69 -6.18
CA THR A 189 -13.43 -8.66 -5.64
C THR A 189 -12.76 -7.30 -5.74
N PRO A 190 -13.26 -6.36 -6.55
CA PRO A 190 -12.73 -5.00 -6.59
C PRO A 190 -13.04 -4.25 -5.28
N ALA A 191 -12.13 -3.38 -4.88
CA ALA A 191 -12.25 -2.49 -3.73
C ALA A 191 -12.06 -1.03 -4.18
N PRO A 192 -13.04 -0.45 -4.87
CA PRO A 192 -12.98 0.97 -5.21
C PRO A 192 -12.98 1.82 -3.94
N ALA A 193 -12.32 2.97 -4.00
CA ALA A 193 -12.18 3.88 -2.87
C ALA A 193 -12.20 5.33 -3.36
N ASN A 194 -12.89 6.20 -2.65
CA ASN A 194 -12.83 7.63 -2.90
C ASN A 194 -11.56 8.23 -2.29
N ALA A 195 -11.14 9.36 -2.80
CA ALA A 195 -10.05 10.12 -2.22
C ALA A 195 -10.30 10.43 -0.74
N GLY A 196 -9.37 10.05 0.13
CA GLY A 196 -9.48 10.16 1.58
C GLY A 196 -9.93 8.88 2.29
N ASP A 197 -10.39 7.87 1.55
CA ASP A 197 -10.66 6.54 2.10
C ASP A 197 -9.37 5.75 2.35
N VAL A 198 -9.45 4.77 3.23
CA VAL A 198 -8.36 3.82 3.51
C VAL A 198 -8.86 2.41 3.29
N VAL A 199 -8.20 1.68 2.39
CA VAL A 199 -8.38 0.24 2.25
C VAL A 199 -7.37 -0.45 3.15
N ILE A 200 -7.86 -1.24 4.09
CA ILE A 200 -7.01 -1.98 5.04
C ILE A 200 -7.07 -3.46 4.66
N HIS A 201 -5.91 -4.12 4.55
CA HIS A 201 -5.88 -5.54 4.28
C HIS A 201 -4.85 -6.29 5.12
N HIS A 202 -5.18 -7.54 5.40
CA HIS A 202 -4.32 -8.48 6.11
C HIS A 202 -3.10 -8.84 5.25
N SER A 203 -1.93 -9.01 5.85
CA SER A 203 -0.67 -9.27 5.15
C SER A 203 -0.67 -10.54 4.27
N LEU A 204 -1.59 -11.47 4.53
CA LEU A 204 -1.80 -12.71 3.76
C LEU A 204 -2.94 -12.63 2.73
N THR A 205 -3.67 -11.51 2.63
CA THR A 205 -4.72 -11.41 1.61
C THR A 205 -4.09 -11.28 0.23
N VAL A 206 -4.42 -12.20 -0.67
CA VAL A 206 -3.97 -12.15 -2.06
C VAL A 206 -4.65 -10.98 -2.76
N HIS A 207 -3.85 -10.10 -3.34
CA HIS A 207 -4.35 -8.90 -3.98
C HIS A 207 -3.47 -8.47 -5.17
N PHE A 208 -4.07 -7.65 -6.03
CA PHE A 208 -3.38 -7.01 -7.16
C PHE A 208 -4.02 -5.66 -7.48
N SER A 209 -3.44 -4.91 -8.40
CA SER A 209 -4.09 -3.76 -9.01
C SER A 209 -3.81 -3.73 -10.50
N PRO A 210 -4.84 -3.59 -11.38
CA PRO A 210 -4.65 -3.54 -12.83
C PRO A 210 -3.95 -2.26 -13.29
N ASP A 211 -3.65 -2.19 -14.60
CA ASP A 211 -3.13 -0.98 -15.23
C ASP A 211 -4.11 0.19 -15.08
N ASN A 212 -3.58 1.41 -15.10
CA ASN A 212 -4.40 2.60 -15.26
C ASN A 212 -4.68 2.83 -16.75
N ARG A 213 -5.95 2.68 -17.15
CA ARG A 213 -6.43 2.88 -18.52
C ARG A 213 -7.22 4.17 -18.69
N SER A 214 -7.27 5.00 -17.62
CA SER A 214 -8.02 6.25 -17.56
C SER A 214 -7.13 7.48 -17.81
N PRO A 215 -7.70 8.64 -18.08
CA PRO A 215 -6.97 9.90 -18.15
C PRO A 215 -6.64 10.52 -16.80
N PHE A 216 -6.96 9.86 -15.70
CA PHE A 216 -6.78 10.37 -14.34
C PHE A 216 -5.63 9.67 -13.62
N TRP A 217 -4.92 10.40 -12.78
CA TRP A 217 -3.95 9.82 -11.84
C TRP A 217 -4.67 8.92 -10.82
N ARG A 218 -3.98 7.87 -10.39
CA ARG A 218 -4.34 7.12 -9.20
C ARG A 218 -3.13 7.03 -8.28
N ARG A 219 -3.06 7.94 -7.32
CA ARG A 219 -2.02 8.01 -6.31
C ARG A 219 -2.51 7.41 -5.00
N SER A 220 -1.63 6.75 -4.29
CA SER A 220 -1.88 6.24 -2.95
C SER A 220 -0.67 6.43 -2.05
N PHE A 221 -0.92 6.59 -0.75
CA PHE A 221 0.10 6.46 0.28
C PHE A 221 -0.18 5.19 1.08
N ILE A 222 0.84 4.36 1.26
CA ILE A 222 0.70 3.02 1.84
C ILE A 222 1.58 2.95 3.07
N CYS A 223 1.01 2.50 4.19
CA CYS A 223 1.71 2.22 5.43
C CYS A 223 1.50 0.75 5.80
N HIS A 224 2.60 0.06 6.08
CA HIS A 224 2.57 -1.30 6.62
C HIS A 224 2.83 -1.22 8.12
N TYR A 225 1.85 -1.66 8.91
CA TYR A 225 1.96 -1.66 10.37
C TYR A 225 2.19 -3.06 10.90
N VAL A 226 2.97 -3.14 11.96
CA VAL A 226 3.29 -4.40 12.61
C VAL A 226 3.23 -4.26 14.12
N ARG A 227 2.76 -5.29 14.80
CA ARG A 227 2.82 -5.35 16.26
C ARG A 227 4.27 -5.61 16.71
N ALA A 228 4.70 -4.88 17.74
CA ALA A 228 6.11 -4.85 18.15
C ALA A 228 6.66 -6.19 18.68
N ASP A 229 5.80 -7.11 19.13
CA ASP A 229 6.15 -8.45 19.60
C ASP A 229 6.33 -9.48 18.46
N ALA A 230 6.02 -9.09 17.22
CA ALA A 230 6.17 -9.96 16.06
C ALA A 230 7.64 -10.13 15.69
N LYS A 231 7.97 -11.30 15.15
CA LYS A 231 9.28 -11.59 14.57
C LYS A 231 9.36 -10.98 13.17
N MET A 232 10.38 -10.17 12.91
CA MET A 232 10.62 -9.43 11.68
C MET A 232 12.02 -9.75 11.13
N PRO A 233 12.19 -10.81 10.32
CA PRO A 233 13.53 -11.28 9.93
C PRO A 233 14.31 -10.30 9.05
N HIS A 234 13.62 -9.34 8.41
CA HIS A 234 14.24 -8.38 7.48
C HIS A 234 14.37 -6.97 8.07
N LYS A 235 13.90 -6.73 9.28
CA LYS A 235 13.94 -5.42 9.93
C LYS A 235 14.36 -5.56 11.39
N ASP A 236 15.12 -4.59 11.88
CA ASP A 236 15.39 -4.43 13.31
C ASP A 236 14.26 -3.61 13.94
N PRO A 237 13.45 -4.19 14.84
CA PRO A 237 12.33 -3.48 15.47
C PRO A 237 12.74 -2.20 16.20
N THR A 238 13.98 -2.14 16.71
CA THR A 238 14.48 -0.96 17.45
C THR A 238 14.72 0.26 16.56
N GLN A 239 14.80 0.05 15.24
CA GLN A 239 15.01 1.11 14.25
C GLN A 239 13.70 1.55 13.58
N LEU A 240 12.58 0.86 13.86
CA LEU A 240 11.28 1.21 13.30
C LEU A 240 10.63 2.34 14.09
N LEU A 241 9.83 3.14 13.38
CA LEU A 241 9.03 4.19 14.00
C LEU A 241 7.93 3.58 14.86
N ARG A 242 7.99 3.83 16.19
CA ARG A 242 6.88 3.48 17.07
C ARG A 242 5.75 4.48 16.86
N VAL A 243 4.58 3.98 16.52
CA VAL A 243 3.40 4.80 16.23
C VAL A 243 2.36 4.74 17.35
N ARG A 244 2.41 3.70 18.20
CA ARG A 244 1.54 3.53 19.37
C ARG A 244 2.15 2.58 20.39
N ASP A 245 1.91 2.87 21.68
CA ASP A 245 2.19 2.01 22.81
C ASP A 245 1.05 1.03 23.09
#